data_2cc62b20db569f746b0e5bda2e28d5ee
#
_entry.id   2cc62b20db569f746b0e5bda2e28d5ee
#
_cell.length_a   1.000
_cell.length_b   1.000
_cell.length_c   1.000
_cell.angle_alpha   90.00
_cell.angle_beta   90.00
_cell.angle_gamma   90.00
#
_symmetry.space_group_name_H-M   'P 1'
#
loop_
_entity.id
_entity.type
_entity.pdbx_description
1 polymer ?
#
loop_
_entity_poly.entity_id
_entity_poly.type
_entity_poly.pdbx_seq_one_letter_code
_entity_poly.pdbx_strand_id
1 'polypeptide(L)' 'MDTKEILKKIKNNTVSANEIKKFGKDKQVIIAAVKKDGNNLKFADKQLKADKEVVLEAIKNDIDS' A
#
# COMPACT_ATOMS: atom_id res chain seq x y z
N MET A 1 -1.21 -10.11 -13.75
CA MET A 1 -1.86 -10.46 -12.49
C MET A 1 -2.94 -9.44 -12.16
N ASP A 2 -4.06 -9.90 -11.68
CA ASP A 2 -5.20 -9.03 -11.43
C ASP A 2 -5.02 -8.28 -10.11
N THR A 3 -5.34 -6.98 -10.10
CA THR A 3 -5.25 -6.18 -8.88
C THR A 3 -6.21 -6.67 -7.80
N LYS A 4 -7.29 -7.30 -8.19
CA LYS A 4 -8.24 -7.87 -7.24
C LYS A 4 -7.59 -8.94 -6.36
N GLU A 5 -6.73 -9.75 -6.95
CA GLU A 5 -6.03 -10.81 -6.20
C GLU A 5 -5.08 -10.21 -5.19
N ILE A 6 -4.30 -9.22 -5.61
CA ILE A 6 -3.33 -8.61 -4.71
C ILE A 6 -4.04 -7.88 -3.57
N LEU A 7 -5.15 -7.22 -3.85
CA LEU A 7 -5.93 -6.55 -2.82
C LEU A 7 -6.47 -7.55 -1.80
N LYS A 8 -6.89 -8.71 -2.26
CA LYS A 8 -7.37 -9.77 -1.38
C LYS A 8 -6.26 -10.28 -0.48
N LYS A 9 -5.07 -10.46 -1.05
CA LYS A 9 -3.90 -10.89 -0.28
C LYS A 9 -3.53 -9.87 0.78
N ILE A 10 -3.60 -8.59 0.44
CA ILE A 10 -3.32 -7.53 1.39
C ILE A 10 -4.33 -7.58 2.54
N LYS A 11 -5.59 -7.74 2.22
CA LYS A 11 -6.65 -7.82 3.23
C LYS A 11 -6.46 -9.00 4.17
N ASN A 12 -5.98 -10.12 3.64
CA ASN A 12 -5.76 -11.35 4.41
C ASN A 12 -4.39 -11.42 5.06
N ASN A 13 -3.55 -10.41 4.87
CA ASN A 13 -2.18 -10.37 5.38
C ASN A 13 -1.31 -11.50 4.82
N THR A 14 -1.60 -11.92 3.60
CA THR A 14 -0.83 -12.97 2.92
C THR A 14 0.05 -12.43 1.80
N VAL A 15 0.03 -11.11 1.61
CA VAL A 15 0.82 -10.47 0.56
C VAL A 15 2.29 -10.38 1.00
N SER A 16 3.20 -10.57 0.05
CA SER A 16 4.62 -10.41 0.32
C SER A 16 5.09 -9.02 -0.10
N ALA A 17 6.24 -8.61 0.45
CA ALA A 17 6.83 -7.31 0.10
C ALA A 17 7.11 -7.21 -1.39
N ASN A 18 7.57 -8.29 -2.01
CA ASN A 18 7.84 -8.30 -3.44
C ASN A 18 6.59 -8.07 -4.26
N GLU A 19 5.47 -8.60 -3.82
CA GLU A 19 4.20 -8.39 -4.50
C GLU A 19 3.78 -6.93 -4.43
N ILE A 20 3.93 -6.32 -3.28
CA ILE A 20 3.62 -4.90 -3.11
C ILE A 20 4.51 -4.04 -4.02
N LYS A 21 5.80 -4.37 -4.09
CA LYS A 21 6.74 -3.66 -4.95
C LYS A 21 6.33 -3.72 -6.41
N LYS A 22 5.84 -4.87 -6.86
CA LYS A 22 5.41 -5.03 -8.25
C LYS A 22 4.27 -4.09 -8.59
N PHE A 23 3.43 -3.78 -7.62
CA PHE A 23 2.29 -2.88 -7.79
C PHE A 23 2.56 -1.51 -7.19
N GLY A 24 3.81 -1.14 -7.09
CA GLY A 24 4.20 0.13 -6.48
C GLY A 24 3.63 1.35 -7.18
N LYS A 25 3.23 1.22 -8.45
CA LYS A 25 2.63 2.31 -9.21
C LYS A 25 1.11 2.28 -9.18
N ASP A 26 0.52 1.24 -8.60
CA ASP A 26 -0.93 1.11 -8.51
C ASP A 26 -1.39 1.76 -7.21
N LYS A 27 -2.07 2.90 -7.35
CA LYS A 27 -2.51 3.68 -6.20
C LYS A 27 -3.43 2.88 -5.28
N GLN A 28 -4.36 2.12 -5.84
CA GLN A 28 -5.29 1.33 -5.03
C GLN A 28 -4.58 0.29 -4.20
N VAL A 29 -3.63 -0.39 -4.82
CA VAL A 29 -2.86 -1.42 -4.12
C VAL A 29 -2.03 -0.79 -3.01
N ILE A 30 -1.36 0.32 -3.32
CA ILE A 30 -0.52 0.99 -2.33
C ILE A 30 -1.35 1.55 -1.19
N ILE A 31 -2.50 2.13 -1.48
CA ILE A 31 -3.38 2.64 -0.41
C ILE A 31 -3.83 1.48 0.49
N ALA A 32 -4.23 0.37 -0.09
CA ALA A 32 -4.65 -0.79 0.70
C ALA A 32 -3.51 -1.30 1.57
N ALA A 33 -2.30 -1.38 1.01
CA ALA A 33 -1.13 -1.85 1.75
C ALA A 33 -0.77 -0.89 2.89
N VAL A 34 -0.85 0.40 2.63
CA VAL A 34 -0.53 1.42 3.63
C VAL A 34 -1.58 1.43 4.75
N LYS A 35 -2.83 1.17 4.42
CA LYS A 35 -3.87 1.07 5.44
C LYS A 35 -3.62 -0.08 6.40
N LYS A 36 -3.03 -1.15 5.90
CA LYS A 36 -2.68 -2.29 6.75
C LYS A 36 -1.45 -2.00 7.59
N ASP A 37 -0.46 -1.36 6.98
CA ASP A 37 0.81 -1.06 7.65
C ASP A 37 1.43 0.15 6.97
N GLY A 38 1.54 1.26 7.70
CA GLY A 38 2.11 2.49 7.16
C GLY A 38 3.51 2.32 6.60
N ASN A 39 4.25 1.34 7.09
CA ASN A 39 5.60 1.06 6.59
C ASN A 39 5.60 0.61 5.13
N ASN A 40 4.48 0.16 4.62
CA ASN A 40 4.38 -0.27 3.23
C ASN A 40 4.53 0.90 2.25
N LEU A 41 4.49 2.12 2.75
CA LEU A 41 4.71 3.31 1.92
C LEU A 41 6.07 3.27 1.23
N LYS A 42 7.05 2.65 1.84
CA LYS A 42 8.39 2.53 1.26
C LYS A 42 8.41 1.73 -0.04
N PHE A 43 7.40 0.91 -0.27
CA PHE A 43 7.29 0.12 -1.49
C PHE A 43 6.61 0.87 -2.62
N ALA A 44 6.04 2.04 -2.34
CA ALA A 44 5.36 2.83 -3.34
C ALA A 44 6.35 3.51 -4.28
N ASP A 45 5.91 3.73 -5.52
CA ASP A 45 6.69 4.52 -6.46
C ASP A 45 6.82 5.95 -5.97
N LYS A 46 7.83 6.66 -6.48
CA LYS A 46 8.08 8.04 -6.08
C LYS A 46 6.83 8.92 -6.21
N GLN A 47 6.09 8.73 -7.29
CA GLN A 47 4.88 9.49 -7.53
C GLN A 47 3.84 9.27 -6.44
N LEU A 48 3.70 8.04 -6.00
CA LEU A 48 2.73 7.71 -4.97
C LEU A 48 3.22 8.09 -3.59
N LYS A 49 4.53 8.06 -3.37
CA LYS A 49 5.07 8.55 -2.09
C LYS A 49 4.79 10.03 -1.88
N ALA A 50 4.70 10.78 -2.98
CA ALA A 50 4.37 12.19 -2.93
C ALA A 50 2.88 12.44 -3.06
N ASP A 51 2.08 11.40 -3.28
CA ASP A 51 0.64 11.54 -3.43
C ASP A 51 0.01 11.85 -2.07
N LYS A 52 -0.73 12.94 -2.04
CA LYS A 52 -1.34 13.43 -0.80
C LYS A 52 -2.25 12.39 -0.16
N GLU A 53 -3.03 11.71 -0.96
CA GLU A 53 -3.96 10.70 -0.48
C GLU A 53 -3.24 9.51 0.14
N VAL A 54 -2.18 9.05 -0.51
CA VAL A 54 -1.37 7.95 0.00
C VAL A 54 -0.68 8.35 1.29
N VAL A 55 -0.11 9.54 1.33
CA VAL A 55 0.58 10.03 2.51
C VAL A 55 -0.40 10.17 3.68
N LEU A 56 -1.59 10.67 3.42
CA LEU A 56 -2.61 10.82 4.46
C LEU A 56 -3.01 9.46 5.05
N GLU A 57 -3.12 8.44 4.22
CA GLU A 57 -3.43 7.10 4.71
C GLU A 57 -2.33 6.56 5.62
N ALA A 58 -1.08 6.82 5.26
CA ALA A 58 0.06 6.40 6.07
C ALA A 58 0.04 7.11 7.42
N ILE A 59 -0.25 8.40 7.41
CA ILE A 59 -0.29 9.19 8.64
C ILE A 59 -1.43 8.72 9.54
N LYS A 60 -2.60 8.47 8.96
CA LYS A 60 -3.74 7.98 9.72
C LYS A 60 -3.44 6.67 10.41
N ASN A 61 -2.77 5.77 9.71
CA ASN A 61 -2.40 4.48 10.28
C ASN A 61 -1.47 4.65 11.48
N ASP A 62 -0.53 5.57 11.35
CA ASP A 62 0.44 5.83 12.39
C ASP A 62 -0.21 6.46 13.63
N ILE A 63 -1.14 7.37 13.41
CA ILE A 63 -1.81 8.06 14.51
C ILE A 63 -2.75 7.14 15.27
N ASP A 64 -3.42 6.24 14.57
CA ASP A 64 -4.40 5.34 15.18
C ASP A 64 -3.77 4.18 15.95
N SER A 65 -2.49 4.00 15.83
CA SER A 65 -1.82 2.87 16.50
C SER A 65 -1.47 3.14 17.97
#